data_8a64193a82a80af8769987c63b3b839b
#
_entry.id   8a64193a82a80af8769987c63b3b839b
#
_cell.length_a   1.000
_cell.length_b   1.000
_cell.length_c   1.000
_cell.angle_alpha   90.00
_cell.angle_beta   90.00
_cell.angle_gamma   90.00
#
_symmetry.space_group_name_H-M   'P 1'
#
loop_
_entity.id
_entity.type
_entity.pdbx_description
1 polymer ?
#
loop_
_entity_poly.entity_id
_entity_poly.type
_entity_poly.pdbx_seq_one_letter_code
_entity_poly.pdbx_strand_id
1 'polypeptide(L)'
;ADGESVCNQEGTLYGKVENPIWLINEAYHWRKEGGFASASEAGSCYNADRNEIYYFNRDSLFVYNMETGSTSAKAFAERCPVKLFLAGSFFDSGSERLYAYEVYTENGDSEPMIASLDLHTLGWRVESYSRLSMQLHHHCSYYDAVRKRYTIFGGFGNMYYSNKFYMFNAEEERWNTLGSLSGDFLCPRYFSSAGYLDSNHSVYIFGGMGNESGDQVIGRRYFHDFYKVDLQEMRVQKLWDISEGQPNMVPAQDMVILNDSCFYVLRYPESVSNSFLHLYRFSVEDGSCHILGDSIPIYSDKITTNARLYYNERQSRLFVTVQETSDDVSSKFSVYSLLFPPVSLEKYTANNGGGNASHVWLVLVAAVVAVAGGSVWIVYKRHRNSGKGEDGKAVRQDKEQLPEAYDVKVEKMAVDTGTVNSLYLFGDFSVFDRNGRNISYMFSLRIKQIFCLILRYSDADGISSKQLSDLIWP
;
A
#
# COMPACT_ATOMS: atom_id res chain seq x y z
N ALA A 1 22.11 -14.81 31.27
CA ALA A 1 20.90 -14.31 30.59
C ALA A 1 20.23 -15.51 29.95
N ASP A 2 19.08 -15.89 30.48
CA ASP A 2 18.31 -17.01 29.95
C ASP A 2 17.72 -16.60 28.60
N GLY A 3 18.10 -17.32 27.54
CA GLY A 3 17.58 -17.09 26.22
C GLY A 3 16.09 -17.35 26.16
N GLU A 4 15.33 -16.41 25.56
CA GLU A 4 13.90 -16.61 25.31
C GLU A 4 13.69 -17.71 24.26
N SER A 5 12.70 -18.57 24.51
CA SER A 5 12.28 -19.57 23.54
C SER A 5 11.31 -18.95 22.54
N VAL A 6 11.55 -19.18 21.26
CA VAL A 6 10.66 -18.74 20.17
C VAL A 6 9.73 -19.89 19.83
N CYS A 7 8.44 -19.67 20.01
CA CYS A 7 7.39 -20.63 19.70
C CYS A 7 6.45 -20.05 18.63
N ASN A 8 5.85 -20.94 17.81
CA ASN A 8 4.72 -20.54 16.96
C ASN A 8 3.45 -20.32 17.80
N GLN A 9 2.33 -19.95 17.15
CA GLN A 9 1.05 -19.76 17.82
C GLN A 9 0.49 -21.03 18.48
N GLU A 10 0.99 -22.20 18.11
CA GLU A 10 0.63 -23.51 18.66
C GLU A 10 1.58 -23.95 19.79
N GLY A 11 2.54 -23.11 20.16
CA GLY A 11 3.51 -23.41 21.22
C GLY A 11 4.67 -24.31 20.79
N THR A 12 4.85 -24.55 19.49
CA THR A 12 5.99 -25.32 18.98
C THR A 12 7.28 -24.54 19.15
N LEU A 13 8.24 -25.12 19.86
CA LEU A 13 9.54 -24.51 20.13
C LEU A 13 10.43 -24.55 18.88
N TYR A 14 10.75 -23.39 18.31
CA TYR A 14 11.68 -23.28 17.17
C TYR A 14 13.17 -23.21 17.56
N GLY A 15 13.47 -23.02 18.82
CA GLY A 15 14.84 -23.00 19.36
C GLY A 15 15.06 -22.01 20.50
N LYS A 16 16.19 -22.14 21.18
CA LYS A 16 16.71 -21.12 22.09
C LYS A 16 17.53 -20.12 21.28
N VAL A 17 17.22 -18.84 21.40
CA VAL A 17 17.94 -17.78 20.72
C VAL A 17 18.89 -17.09 21.70
N GLU A 18 20.17 -17.06 21.36
CA GLU A 18 21.19 -16.43 22.18
C GLU A 18 21.12 -14.88 22.18
N ASN A 19 20.42 -14.28 21.20
CA ASN A 19 20.28 -12.82 21.10
C ASN A 19 18.84 -12.38 20.73
N PRO A 20 17.95 -12.20 21.71
CA PRO A 20 16.57 -11.78 21.46
C PRO A 20 16.45 -10.38 20.80
N ILE A 21 17.43 -9.50 20.99
CA ILE A 21 17.44 -8.15 20.37
C ILE A 21 17.56 -8.26 18.85
N TRP A 22 18.39 -9.18 18.35
CA TRP A 22 18.53 -9.39 16.91
C TRP A 22 17.21 -9.85 16.26
N LEU A 23 16.52 -10.80 16.89
CA LEU A 23 15.21 -11.27 16.40
C LEU A 23 14.16 -10.17 16.37
N ILE A 24 14.14 -9.30 17.37
CA ILE A 24 13.19 -8.19 17.45
C ILE A 24 13.49 -7.18 16.33
N ASN A 25 14.77 -6.90 16.04
CA ASN A 25 15.15 -6.07 14.90
C ASN A 25 14.71 -6.68 13.56
N GLU A 26 14.95 -7.98 13.35
CA GLU A 26 14.52 -8.70 12.15
C GLU A 26 12.98 -8.81 12.01
N ALA A 27 12.26 -8.78 13.13
CA ALA A 27 10.80 -8.81 13.17
C ALA A 27 10.14 -7.41 13.06
N TYR A 28 10.93 -6.33 13.13
CA TYR A 28 10.44 -4.97 13.04
C TYR A 28 10.88 -4.27 11.75
N HIS A 29 12.12 -4.47 11.29
CA HIS A 29 12.64 -3.78 10.11
C HIS A 29 12.52 -4.62 8.84
N TRP A 30 11.84 -4.05 7.83
CA TRP A 30 11.84 -4.61 6.50
C TRP A 30 13.24 -4.59 5.91
N ARG A 31 13.77 -5.76 5.59
CA ARG A 31 15.06 -5.90 4.93
C ARG A 31 14.85 -5.95 3.41
N LYS A 32 15.51 -5.06 2.68
CA LYS A 32 15.56 -5.16 1.22
C LYS A 32 16.47 -6.31 0.81
N GLU A 33 15.91 -7.31 0.15
CA GLU A 33 16.62 -8.51 -0.26
C GLU A 33 17.28 -8.37 -1.62
N GLY A 34 16.62 -7.67 -2.54
CA GLY A 34 17.11 -7.50 -3.88
C GLY A 34 16.14 -6.71 -4.75
N GLY A 35 16.42 -6.70 -6.05
CA GLY A 35 15.55 -6.08 -7.02
C GLY A 35 16.07 -6.22 -8.43
N PHE A 36 15.18 -5.96 -9.38
CA PHE A 36 15.43 -5.99 -10.81
C PHE A 36 14.93 -4.69 -11.42
N ALA A 37 15.45 -4.36 -12.60
CA ALA A 37 14.97 -3.24 -13.39
C ALA A 37 14.87 -3.66 -14.85
N SER A 38 13.85 -3.13 -15.53
CA SER A 38 13.62 -3.34 -16.94
C SER A 38 13.34 -2.01 -17.61
N ALA A 39 13.86 -1.79 -18.82
CA ALA A 39 13.52 -0.67 -19.67
C ALA A 39 12.18 -0.88 -20.41
N SER A 40 11.44 -1.93 -20.07
CA SER A 40 10.14 -2.25 -20.63
C SER A 40 9.17 -2.68 -19.55
N GLU A 41 7.90 -2.74 -19.89
CA GLU A 41 6.83 -3.30 -19.09
C GLU A 41 7.20 -4.71 -18.59
N ALA A 42 6.71 -5.08 -17.42
CA ALA A 42 7.05 -6.34 -16.78
C ALA A 42 5.90 -6.88 -15.93
N GLY A 43 5.90 -8.21 -15.74
CA GLY A 43 5.03 -8.91 -14.81
C GLY A 43 5.81 -9.57 -13.68
N SER A 44 5.11 -10.00 -12.64
CA SER A 44 5.71 -10.74 -11.54
C SER A 44 4.74 -11.70 -10.89
N CYS A 45 5.24 -12.85 -10.44
CA CYS A 45 4.45 -13.79 -9.65
C CYS A 45 5.32 -14.57 -8.65
N TYR A 46 4.66 -15.21 -7.71
CA TYR A 46 5.27 -16.06 -6.70
C TYR A 46 4.98 -17.54 -7.00
N ASN A 47 6.01 -18.35 -6.92
CA ASN A 47 5.94 -19.82 -6.96
C ASN A 47 6.20 -20.35 -5.54
N ALA A 48 5.13 -20.74 -4.85
CA ALA A 48 5.19 -21.24 -3.47
C ALA A 48 5.92 -22.60 -3.37
N ASP A 49 5.81 -23.46 -4.38
CA ASP A 49 6.41 -24.79 -4.36
C ASP A 49 7.94 -24.73 -4.38
N ARG A 50 8.49 -23.79 -5.17
CA ARG A 50 9.94 -23.60 -5.32
C ARG A 50 10.49 -22.51 -4.40
N ASN A 51 9.63 -21.76 -3.67
CA ASN A 51 10.00 -20.55 -2.94
C ASN A 51 10.77 -19.55 -3.81
N GLU A 52 10.24 -19.27 -4.98
CA GLU A 52 10.84 -18.38 -5.96
C GLU A 52 9.89 -17.24 -6.31
N ILE A 53 10.42 -16.03 -6.42
CA ILE A 53 9.73 -14.88 -6.99
C ILE A 53 10.25 -14.69 -8.40
N TYR A 54 9.32 -14.69 -9.35
CA TYR A 54 9.57 -14.42 -10.75
C TYR A 54 9.25 -12.98 -11.08
N TYR A 55 10.16 -12.32 -11.76
CA TYR A 55 9.95 -11.05 -12.42
C TYR A 55 10.36 -11.23 -13.88
N PHE A 56 9.56 -10.79 -14.80
CA PHE A 56 9.81 -11.00 -16.22
C PHE A 56 9.35 -9.81 -17.05
N ASN A 57 10.12 -9.52 -18.08
CA ASN A 57 9.74 -8.62 -19.16
C ASN A 57 9.44 -9.43 -20.44
N ARG A 58 9.39 -8.75 -21.58
CA ARG A 58 9.12 -9.45 -22.85
C ARG A 58 10.24 -10.38 -23.32
N ASP A 59 11.47 -10.19 -22.83
CA ASP A 59 12.66 -10.87 -23.35
C ASP A 59 13.29 -11.85 -22.36
N SER A 60 13.05 -11.69 -21.06
CA SER A 60 13.80 -12.42 -20.02
C SER A 60 12.97 -12.67 -18.75
N LEU A 61 13.31 -13.79 -18.10
CA LEU A 61 12.87 -14.15 -16.76
C LEU A 61 13.99 -13.88 -15.77
N PHE A 62 13.67 -13.18 -14.69
CA PHE A 62 14.52 -12.97 -13.51
C PHE A 62 13.92 -13.75 -12.34
N VAL A 63 14.74 -14.53 -11.68
CA VAL A 63 14.32 -15.39 -10.58
C VAL A 63 15.04 -14.96 -9.32
N TYR A 64 14.28 -14.66 -8.26
CA TYR A 64 14.79 -14.51 -6.91
C TYR A 64 14.43 -15.76 -6.09
N ASN A 65 15.43 -16.52 -5.67
CA ASN A 65 15.23 -17.67 -4.79
C ASN A 65 15.20 -17.20 -3.34
N MET A 66 14.06 -17.37 -2.68
CA MET A 66 13.83 -16.85 -1.33
C MET A 66 14.62 -17.63 -0.27
N GLU A 67 14.99 -18.88 -0.51
CA GLU A 67 15.75 -19.70 0.45
C GLU A 67 17.23 -19.31 0.47
N THR A 68 17.81 -19.10 -0.70
CA THR A 68 19.25 -18.84 -0.85
C THR A 68 19.57 -17.34 -0.95
N GLY A 69 18.56 -16.47 -1.21
CA GLY A 69 18.76 -15.07 -1.54
C GLY A 69 19.43 -14.84 -2.89
N SER A 70 19.60 -15.89 -3.69
CA SER A 70 20.27 -15.79 -4.99
C SER A 70 19.33 -15.27 -6.07
N THR A 71 19.91 -14.56 -7.04
CA THR A 71 19.22 -14.08 -8.24
C THR A 71 19.82 -14.71 -9.49
N SER A 72 18.97 -15.01 -10.46
CA SER A 72 19.39 -15.45 -11.77
C SER A 72 18.55 -14.79 -12.86
N ALA A 73 19.10 -14.70 -14.08
CA ALA A 73 18.41 -14.20 -15.25
C ALA A 73 18.54 -15.20 -16.38
N LYS A 74 17.44 -15.40 -17.14
CA LYS A 74 17.38 -16.31 -18.28
C LYS A 74 16.64 -15.62 -19.43
N ALA A 75 17.21 -15.64 -20.63
CA ALA A 75 16.51 -15.15 -21.82
C ALA A 75 15.45 -16.15 -22.26
N PHE A 76 14.33 -15.64 -22.76
CA PHE A 76 13.32 -16.49 -23.39
C PHE A 76 13.78 -16.98 -24.76
N ALA A 77 13.27 -18.13 -25.18
CA ALA A 77 13.47 -18.63 -26.53
C ALA A 77 12.80 -17.71 -27.58
N GLU A 78 11.63 -17.19 -27.22
CA GLU A 78 10.85 -16.22 -27.99
C GLU A 78 10.26 -15.17 -27.04
N ARG A 79 9.99 -13.96 -27.55
CA ARG A 79 9.42 -12.89 -26.74
C ARG A 79 8.06 -13.26 -26.16
N CYS A 80 7.78 -12.79 -24.94
CA CYS A 80 6.45 -12.86 -24.37
C CYS A 80 5.43 -12.23 -25.34
N PRO A 81 4.41 -12.98 -25.78
CA PRO A 81 3.45 -12.49 -26.78
C PRO A 81 2.41 -11.53 -26.17
N VAL A 82 2.24 -11.54 -24.83
CA VAL A 82 1.28 -10.69 -24.11
C VAL A 82 1.94 -9.34 -23.83
N LYS A 83 1.20 -8.25 -24.01
CA LYS A 83 1.57 -6.94 -23.46
C LYS A 83 1.54 -7.02 -21.94
N LEU A 84 2.45 -6.32 -21.27
CA LEU A 84 2.60 -6.37 -19.81
C LEU A 84 2.28 -5.02 -19.17
N PHE A 85 1.36 -4.26 -19.75
CA PHE A 85 1.04 -2.89 -19.29
C PHE A 85 0.23 -2.88 -18.00
N LEU A 86 -0.94 -3.54 -17.99
CA LEU A 86 -1.78 -3.75 -16.80
C LEU A 86 -1.92 -5.26 -16.50
N ALA A 87 -0.90 -6.00 -16.89
CA ALA A 87 -0.89 -7.44 -16.84
C ALA A 87 -0.95 -7.98 -15.42
N GLY A 88 -1.69 -9.08 -15.27
CA GLY A 88 -1.58 -9.99 -14.15
C GLY A 88 -0.76 -11.21 -14.51
N SER A 89 -0.30 -11.92 -13.49
CA SER A 89 0.40 -13.20 -13.67
C SER A 89 0.21 -14.12 -12.48
N PHE A 90 0.29 -15.41 -12.74
CA PHE A 90 0.22 -16.45 -11.72
C PHE A 90 1.05 -17.68 -12.14
N PHE A 91 1.40 -18.47 -11.15
CA PHE A 91 2.04 -19.76 -11.37
C PHE A 91 1.02 -20.87 -11.12
N ASP A 92 0.91 -21.78 -12.06
CA ASP A 92 0.11 -23.00 -11.91
C ASP A 92 1.03 -24.18 -11.60
N SER A 93 0.97 -24.66 -10.36
CA SER A 93 1.75 -25.78 -9.85
C SER A 93 1.42 -27.10 -10.57
N GLY A 94 0.18 -27.24 -11.03
CA GLY A 94 -0.27 -28.47 -11.70
C GLY A 94 0.37 -28.69 -13.07
N SER A 95 0.56 -27.62 -13.84
CA SER A 95 1.22 -27.64 -15.15
C SER A 95 2.67 -27.20 -15.12
N GLU A 96 3.19 -26.74 -13.97
CA GLU A 96 4.51 -26.10 -13.80
C GLU A 96 4.78 -24.94 -14.77
N ARG A 97 3.74 -24.14 -15.04
CA ARG A 97 3.79 -23.03 -15.99
C ARG A 97 3.49 -21.69 -15.32
N LEU A 98 4.21 -20.67 -15.76
CA LEU A 98 3.91 -19.29 -15.43
C LEU A 98 2.93 -18.74 -16.48
N TYR A 99 1.79 -18.22 -16.04
CA TYR A 99 0.81 -17.57 -16.88
C TYR A 99 0.92 -16.06 -16.77
N ALA A 100 0.88 -15.37 -17.91
CA ALA A 100 0.71 -13.93 -18.00
C ALA A 100 -0.58 -13.63 -18.75
N TYR A 101 -1.34 -12.67 -18.27
CA TYR A 101 -2.56 -12.20 -18.93
C TYR A 101 -2.65 -10.68 -18.90
N GLU A 102 -3.20 -10.09 -19.95
CA GLU A 102 -3.43 -8.65 -20.05
C GLU A 102 -4.92 -8.36 -19.93
N VAL A 103 -5.26 -7.27 -19.25
CA VAL A 103 -6.64 -6.81 -19.12
C VAL A 103 -6.95 -5.61 -20.01
N TYR A 104 -5.90 -4.95 -20.53
CA TYR A 104 -5.99 -3.80 -21.42
C TYR A 104 -5.55 -4.17 -22.84
N THR A 105 -6.26 -3.67 -23.84
CA THR A 105 -5.87 -3.84 -25.26
C THR A 105 -6.37 -2.67 -26.10
N GLU A 106 -5.52 -2.21 -26.99
CA GLU A 106 -5.81 -1.13 -27.94
C GLU A 106 -6.30 -1.66 -29.31
N ASN A 107 -5.85 -2.84 -29.72
CA ASN A 107 -5.91 -3.31 -31.10
C ASN A 107 -6.98 -4.36 -31.40
N GLY A 108 -8.02 -4.45 -30.62
CA GLY A 108 -9.12 -5.37 -30.92
C GLY A 108 -8.75 -6.85 -30.64
N ASP A 109 -9.45 -7.81 -31.26
CA ASP A 109 -9.35 -9.25 -30.95
C ASP A 109 -8.11 -9.94 -31.54
N SER A 110 -7.16 -9.20 -32.05
CA SER A 110 -5.95 -9.75 -32.71
C SER A 110 -4.76 -9.94 -31.77
N GLU A 111 -4.82 -9.42 -30.55
CA GLU A 111 -3.72 -9.53 -29.59
C GLU A 111 -3.91 -10.72 -28.64
N PRO A 112 -2.84 -11.51 -28.38
CA PRO A 112 -2.87 -12.53 -27.34
C PRO A 112 -3.19 -11.92 -25.98
N MET A 113 -4.20 -12.45 -25.31
CA MET A 113 -4.60 -11.97 -23.99
C MET A 113 -4.04 -12.81 -22.86
N ILE A 114 -3.75 -14.09 -23.11
CA ILE A 114 -3.18 -15.00 -22.13
C ILE A 114 -2.13 -15.86 -22.81
N ALA A 115 -0.97 -15.96 -22.16
CA ALA A 115 0.09 -16.88 -22.57
C ALA A 115 0.71 -17.56 -21.35
N SER A 116 1.26 -18.75 -21.57
CA SER A 116 1.98 -19.49 -20.55
C SER A 116 3.44 -19.73 -20.95
N LEU A 117 4.33 -19.61 -19.98
CA LEU A 117 5.76 -19.89 -20.10
C LEU A 117 6.08 -21.25 -19.48
N ASP A 118 6.73 -22.09 -20.24
CA ASP A 118 7.36 -23.30 -19.74
C ASP A 118 8.71 -22.95 -19.11
N LEU A 119 8.88 -23.22 -17.81
CA LEU A 119 10.09 -22.84 -17.07
C LEU A 119 11.33 -23.70 -17.43
N HIS A 120 11.15 -24.85 -18.09
CA HIS A 120 12.25 -25.72 -18.52
C HIS A 120 12.80 -25.29 -19.88
N THR A 121 11.90 -25.05 -20.83
CA THR A 121 12.27 -24.69 -22.21
C THR A 121 12.42 -23.19 -22.42
N LEU A 122 11.87 -22.37 -21.50
CA LEU A 122 11.74 -20.91 -21.60
C LEU A 122 10.97 -20.45 -22.86
N GLY A 123 10.08 -21.33 -23.34
CA GLY A 123 9.22 -21.10 -24.49
C GLY A 123 7.82 -20.63 -24.06
N TRP A 124 7.31 -19.59 -24.72
CA TRP A 124 5.95 -19.10 -24.55
C TRP A 124 4.97 -19.83 -25.46
N ARG A 125 3.76 -20.04 -24.96
CA ARG A 125 2.61 -20.53 -25.71
C ARG A 125 1.44 -19.58 -25.51
N VAL A 126 0.79 -19.15 -26.60
CA VAL A 126 -0.47 -18.40 -26.53
C VAL A 126 -1.58 -19.37 -26.10
N GLU A 127 -2.26 -19.04 -25.00
CA GLU A 127 -3.35 -19.83 -24.46
C GLU A 127 -4.71 -19.30 -24.91
N SER A 128 -4.85 -17.98 -25.06
CA SER A 128 -6.14 -17.40 -25.41
C SER A 128 -6.02 -15.98 -25.98
N TYR A 129 -6.95 -15.67 -26.87
CA TYR A 129 -7.27 -14.33 -27.34
C TYR A 129 -8.55 -13.79 -26.69
N SER A 130 -9.18 -14.58 -25.81
CA SER A 130 -10.44 -14.21 -25.15
C SER A 130 -10.22 -13.11 -24.15
N ARG A 131 -11.06 -12.08 -24.22
CA ARG A 131 -11.02 -10.91 -23.35
C ARG A 131 -12.02 -11.02 -22.22
N LEU A 132 -11.69 -10.35 -21.14
CA LEU A 132 -12.69 -9.94 -20.15
C LEU A 132 -13.64 -8.92 -20.80
N SER A 133 -14.91 -8.93 -20.36
CA SER A 133 -15.91 -7.96 -20.83
C SER A 133 -15.61 -6.51 -20.45
N MET A 134 -14.69 -6.31 -19.50
CA MET A 134 -14.19 -5.04 -19.00
C MET A 134 -12.69 -5.13 -18.76
N GLN A 135 -11.98 -4.02 -18.76
CA GLN A 135 -10.52 -4.00 -18.55
C GLN A 135 -10.06 -4.40 -17.15
N LEU A 136 -10.88 -4.39 -16.16
CA LEU A 136 -10.71 -4.88 -14.78
C LEU A 136 -9.32 -4.71 -14.15
N HIS A 137 -8.61 -3.60 -14.38
CA HIS A 137 -7.33 -3.35 -13.72
C HIS A 137 -7.51 -3.20 -12.20
N HIS A 138 -6.46 -3.44 -11.43
CA HIS A 138 -6.47 -3.45 -9.96
C HIS A 138 -7.53 -4.37 -9.35
N HIS A 139 -7.83 -5.48 -10.03
CA HIS A 139 -8.52 -6.61 -9.41
C HIS A 139 -7.61 -7.27 -8.39
N CYS A 140 -8.17 -7.97 -7.42
CA CYS A 140 -7.41 -8.92 -6.60
C CYS A 140 -7.56 -10.33 -7.17
N SER A 141 -6.71 -11.25 -6.73
CA SER A 141 -6.66 -12.59 -7.27
C SER A 141 -6.36 -13.63 -6.18
N TYR A 142 -6.77 -14.84 -6.41
CA TYR A 142 -6.49 -15.99 -5.55
C TYR A 142 -6.55 -17.28 -6.36
N TYR A 143 -5.95 -18.34 -5.82
CA TYR A 143 -6.11 -19.67 -6.34
C TYR A 143 -7.25 -20.39 -5.63
N ASP A 144 -8.28 -20.78 -6.38
CA ASP A 144 -9.41 -21.56 -5.88
C ASP A 144 -9.02 -23.05 -5.85
N ALA A 145 -8.67 -23.56 -4.68
CA ALA A 145 -8.25 -24.94 -4.49
C ALA A 145 -9.38 -25.95 -4.71
N VAL A 146 -10.65 -25.57 -4.49
CA VAL A 146 -11.81 -26.41 -4.73
C VAL A 146 -11.99 -26.68 -6.23
N ARG A 147 -11.88 -25.62 -7.03
CA ARG A 147 -12.04 -25.69 -8.49
C ARG A 147 -10.73 -25.88 -9.23
N LYS A 148 -9.61 -25.79 -8.51
CA LYS A 148 -8.23 -25.82 -9.05
C LYS A 148 -8.04 -24.79 -10.16
N ARG A 149 -8.47 -23.53 -9.91
CA ARG A 149 -8.45 -22.48 -10.91
C ARG A 149 -7.96 -21.16 -10.32
N TYR A 150 -7.24 -20.41 -11.14
CA TYR A 150 -6.92 -19.03 -10.83
C TYR A 150 -8.15 -18.15 -11.04
N THR A 151 -8.45 -17.35 -10.02
CA THR A 151 -9.65 -16.53 -9.98
C THR A 151 -9.28 -15.09 -9.67
N ILE A 152 -9.91 -14.15 -10.36
CA ILE A 152 -9.81 -12.71 -10.12
C ILE A 152 -11.16 -12.19 -9.63
N PHE A 153 -11.11 -11.16 -8.79
CA PHE A 153 -12.30 -10.49 -8.26
C PHE A 153 -12.20 -8.98 -8.40
N GLY A 154 -13.32 -8.36 -8.79
CA GLY A 154 -13.44 -6.91 -8.82
C GLY A 154 -12.68 -6.29 -9.99
N GLY A 155 -12.10 -5.12 -9.75
CA GLY A 155 -11.38 -4.35 -10.75
C GLY A 155 -12.19 -3.21 -11.34
N PHE A 156 -11.50 -2.33 -12.06
CA PHE A 156 -12.05 -1.16 -12.70
C PHE A 156 -11.69 -1.12 -14.19
N GLY A 157 -12.62 -0.71 -15.02
CA GLY A 157 -12.40 -0.48 -16.44
C GLY A 157 -13.67 0.01 -17.12
N ASN A 158 -13.52 0.67 -18.27
CA ASN A 158 -14.63 1.17 -19.05
C ASN A 158 -15.65 2.01 -18.25
N MET A 159 -15.17 2.79 -17.28
CA MET A 159 -15.97 3.64 -16.38
C MET A 159 -16.77 2.88 -15.31
N TYR A 160 -16.54 1.58 -15.12
CA TYR A 160 -17.27 0.77 -14.15
C TYR A 160 -16.34 0.02 -13.20
N TYR A 161 -16.79 -0.10 -11.94
CA TYR A 161 -16.23 -1.01 -10.94
C TYR A 161 -16.95 -2.35 -11.03
N SER A 162 -16.22 -3.45 -10.82
CA SER A 162 -16.79 -4.79 -10.87
C SER A 162 -16.93 -5.40 -9.47
N ASN A 163 -17.91 -6.28 -9.29
CA ASN A 163 -18.03 -7.18 -8.14
C ASN A 163 -18.13 -8.64 -8.58
N LYS A 164 -17.69 -8.94 -9.80
CA LYS A 164 -17.73 -10.29 -10.36
C LYS A 164 -16.42 -11.02 -10.09
N PHE A 165 -16.55 -12.32 -9.97
CA PHE A 165 -15.45 -13.26 -9.95
C PHE A 165 -15.30 -13.88 -11.34
N TYR A 166 -14.10 -13.89 -11.87
CA TYR A 166 -13.78 -14.49 -13.16
C TYR A 166 -12.69 -15.56 -12.97
N MET A 167 -12.94 -16.73 -13.55
CA MET A 167 -12.01 -17.87 -13.55
C MET A 167 -11.53 -18.11 -14.97
N PHE A 168 -10.22 -18.26 -15.15
CA PHE A 168 -9.70 -18.70 -16.43
C PHE A 168 -9.84 -20.22 -16.56
N ASN A 169 -10.47 -20.65 -17.64
CA ASN A 169 -10.56 -22.05 -18.02
C ASN A 169 -9.63 -22.32 -19.17
N ALA A 170 -8.50 -23.03 -18.90
CA ALA A 170 -7.50 -23.34 -19.91
C ALA A 170 -8.01 -24.34 -20.98
N GLU A 171 -8.98 -25.19 -20.66
CA GLU A 171 -9.57 -26.15 -21.63
C GLU A 171 -10.51 -25.45 -22.62
N GLU A 172 -11.25 -24.45 -22.15
CA GLU A 172 -12.17 -23.66 -22.97
C GLU A 172 -11.51 -22.40 -23.55
N GLU A 173 -10.26 -22.15 -23.21
CA GLU A 173 -9.44 -20.99 -23.60
C GLU A 173 -10.14 -19.65 -23.35
N ARG A 174 -10.93 -19.55 -22.27
CA ARG A 174 -11.73 -18.35 -21.97
C ARG A 174 -11.94 -18.10 -20.48
N TRP A 175 -12.31 -16.86 -20.17
CA TRP A 175 -12.78 -16.47 -18.86
C TRP A 175 -14.24 -16.82 -18.66
N ASN A 176 -14.53 -17.49 -17.55
CA ASN A 176 -15.88 -17.79 -17.10
C ASN A 176 -16.17 -17.04 -15.80
N THR A 177 -17.40 -16.57 -15.61
CA THR A 177 -17.82 -16.01 -14.32
C THR A 177 -18.13 -17.10 -13.32
N LEU A 178 -17.74 -16.89 -12.06
CA LEU A 178 -18.29 -17.68 -10.96
C LEU A 178 -19.80 -17.46 -10.93
N GLY A 179 -20.58 -18.50 -10.71
CA GLY A 179 -22.04 -18.42 -10.66
C GLY A 179 -22.56 -17.38 -9.67
N SER A 180 -23.88 -17.25 -9.60
CA SER A 180 -24.53 -16.32 -8.68
C SER A 180 -24.21 -16.67 -7.23
N LEU A 181 -23.81 -15.67 -6.46
CA LEU A 181 -23.58 -15.77 -5.03
C LEU A 181 -24.84 -15.32 -4.27
N SER A 182 -25.17 -16.00 -3.20
CA SER A 182 -26.21 -15.63 -2.24
C SER A 182 -25.62 -14.83 -1.06
N GLY A 183 -26.48 -14.30 -0.19
CA GLY A 183 -26.04 -13.63 1.04
C GLY A 183 -25.88 -12.12 0.90
N ASP A 184 -24.87 -11.57 1.53
CA ASP A 184 -24.67 -10.13 1.61
C ASP A 184 -24.17 -9.54 0.29
N PHE A 185 -24.55 -8.28 0.04
CA PHE A 185 -24.11 -7.58 -1.16
C PHE A 185 -22.66 -7.13 -1.05
N LEU A 186 -21.82 -7.67 -1.93
CA LEU A 186 -20.43 -7.27 -2.08
C LEU A 186 -20.35 -6.14 -3.12
N CYS A 187 -20.09 -4.91 -2.63
CA CYS A 187 -20.05 -3.72 -3.48
C CYS A 187 -19.01 -3.84 -4.60
N PRO A 188 -19.33 -3.36 -5.81
CA PRO A 188 -18.36 -3.21 -6.90
C PRO A 188 -17.15 -2.38 -6.46
N ARG A 189 -15.93 -2.91 -6.71
CA ARG A 189 -14.69 -2.35 -6.19
C ARG A 189 -13.45 -2.72 -6.96
N TYR A 190 -12.39 -1.93 -6.77
CA TYR A 190 -11.03 -2.20 -7.22
C TYR A 190 -10.04 -1.84 -6.11
N PHE A 191 -8.78 -2.18 -6.24
CA PHE A 191 -7.78 -2.05 -5.16
C PHE A 191 -8.18 -2.80 -3.88
N SER A 192 -8.93 -3.87 -3.98
CA SER A 192 -9.20 -4.75 -2.84
C SER A 192 -8.09 -5.79 -2.68
N SER A 193 -8.02 -6.37 -1.49
CA SER A 193 -7.12 -7.48 -1.18
C SER A 193 -7.89 -8.79 -1.07
N ALA A 194 -7.31 -9.89 -1.53
CA ALA A 194 -7.87 -11.22 -1.40
C ALA A 194 -6.91 -12.18 -0.69
N GLY A 195 -7.49 -13.08 0.10
CA GLY A 195 -6.77 -14.21 0.71
C GLY A 195 -7.65 -15.44 0.70
N TYR A 196 -7.09 -16.58 0.30
CA TYR A 196 -7.77 -17.86 0.33
C TYR A 196 -7.33 -18.68 1.53
N LEU A 197 -8.28 -19.24 2.26
CA LEU A 197 -8.02 -20.15 3.38
C LEU A 197 -8.52 -21.55 3.04
N ASP A 198 -7.58 -22.46 2.85
CA ASP A 198 -7.87 -23.82 2.39
C ASP A 198 -8.69 -24.64 3.40
N SER A 199 -8.44 -24.43 4.71
CA SER A 199 -9.10 -25.17 5.78
C SER A 199 -10.64 -25.06 5.80
N ASN A 200 -11.19 -23.96 5.28
CA ASN A 200 -12.63 -23.70 5.22
C ASN A 200 -13.14 -23.38 3.81
N HIS A 201 -12.32 -23.57 2.80
CA HIS A 201 -12.61 -23.35 1.37
C HIS A 201 -13.25 -21.98 1.08
N SER A 202 -12.77 -20.94 1.77
CA SER A 202 -13.29 -19.60 1.65
C SER A 202 -12.25 -18.62 1.13
N VAL A 203 -12.70 -17.68 0.32
CA VAL A 203 -11.92 -16.48 0.01
C VAL A 203 -12.39 -15.33 0.87
N TYR A 204 -11.44 -14.56 1.37
CA TYR A 204 -11.70 -13.36 2.13
C TYR A 204 -11.35 -12.15 1.28
N ILE A 205 -12.23 -11.13 1.30
CA ILE A 205 -12.06 -9.88 0.55
C ILE A 205 -12.04 -8.72 1.53
N PHE A 206 -10.99 -7.90 1.46
CA PHE A 206 -10.83 -6.74 2.33
C PHE A 206 -10.68 -5.44 1.53
N GLY A 207 -11.42 -4.42 1.92
CA GLY A 207 -11.22 -3.04 1.55
C GLY A 207 -11.32 -2.75 0.05
N GLY A 208 -10.54 -1.77 -0.39
CA GLY A 208 -10.57 -1.25 -1.76
C GLY A 208 -11.39 0.03 -1.88
N MET A 209 -11.78 0.38 -3.09
CA MET A 209 -12.63 1.54 -3.35
C MET A 209 -13.58 1.32 -4.53
N GLY A 210 -14.71 2.01 -4.50
CA GLY A 210 -15.77 1.88 -5.48
C GLY A 210 -17.08 2.49 -4.98
N ASN A 211 -18.20 2.00 -5.46
CA ASN A 211 -19.53 2.39 -4.98
C ASN A 211 -20.56 1.29 -5.23
N GLU A 212 -21.76 1.46 -4.68
CA GLU A 212 -22.84 0.47 -4.73
C GLU A 212 -23.37 0.24 -6.15
N SER A 213 -23.35 1.25 -7.01
CA SER A 213 -23.86 1.14 -8.40
C SER A 213 -22.84 0.53 -9.36
N GLY A 214 -21.57 0.57 -9.03
CA GLY A 214 -20.47 0.23 -9.93
C GLY A 214 -20.13 1.32 -10.95
N ASP A 215 -20.90 2.41 -11.06
CA ASP A 215 -20.68 3.47 -12.02
C ASP A 215 -19.70 4.52 -11.47
N GLN A 216 -18.62 4.79 -12.21
CA GLN A 216 -17.61 5.79 -11.83
C GLN A 216 -18.18 7.21 -11.75
N VAL A 217 -19.21 7.54 -12.52
CA VAL A 217 -19.80 8.88 -12.55
C VAL A 217 -20.38 9.28 -11.19
N ILE A 218 -20.84 8.32 -10.40
CA ILE A 218 -21.38 8.55 -9.05
C ILE A 218 -20.26 8.87 -8.05
N GLY A 219 -19.00 8.63 -8.43
CA GLY A 219 -17.85 8.79 -7.58
C GLY A 219 -17.40 7.48 -6.94
N ARG A 220 -16.49 7.58 -5.97
CA ARG A 220 -15.95 6.43 -5.25
C ARG A 220 -15.79 6.74 -3.79
N ARG A 221 -15.86 5.72 -2.95
CA ARG A 221 -15.47 5.77 -1.54
C ARG A 221 -14.48 4.66 -1.21
N TYR A 222 -13.72 4.85 -0.14
CA TYR A 222 -12.83 3.83 0.39
C TYR A 222 -13.63 2.89 1.27
N PHE A 223 -13.42 1.60 1.06
CA PHE A 223 -13.99 0.54 1.87
C PHE A 223 -12.97 0.07 2.90
N HIS A 224 -13.43 -0.13 4.13
CA HIS A 224 -12.68 -0.79 5.18
C HIS A 224 -13.57 -1.89 5.78
N ASP A 225 -14.18 -2.65 4.88
CA ASP A 225 -15.07 -3.75 5.15
C ASP A 225 -14.40 -5.09 4.86
N PHE A 226 -14.88 -6.14 5.47
CA PHE A 226 -14.32 -7.47 5.36
C PHE A 226 -15.41 -8.49 5.11
N TYR A 227 -15.20 -9.31 4.09
CA TYR A 227 -16.15 -10.31 3.65
C TYR A 227 -15.51 -11.69 3.62
N LYS A 228 -16.31 -12.70 3.99
CA LYS A 228 -16.04 -14.10 3.72
C LYS A 228 -16.93 -14.55 2.56
N VAL A 229 -16.35 -15.19 1.57
CA VAL A 229 -17.05 -15.83 0.45
C VAL A 229 -16.79 -17.34 0.54
N ASP A 230 -17.80 -18.07 0.96
CA ASP A 230 -17.78 -19.53 0.97
C ASP A 230 -17.96 -20.03 -0.47
N LEU A 231 -16.96 -20.70 -1.00
CA LEU A 231 -16.94 -21.18 -2.38
C LEU A 231 -17.70 -22.50 -2.58
N GLN A 232 -17.98 -23.23 -1.52
CA GLN A 232 -18.80 -24.46 -1.58
C GLN A 232 -20.28 -24.12 -1.51
N GLU A 233 -20.68 -23.29 -0.54
CA GLU A 233 -22.04 -22.82 -0.32
C GLU A 233 -22.45 -21.72 -1.31
N MET A 234 -21.51 -21.16 -2.08
CA MET A 234 -21.72 -20.02 -2.97
C MET A 234 -22.38 -18.85 -2.24
N ARG A 235 -21.86 -18.50 -1.08
CA ARG A 235 -22.41 -17.51 -0.16
C ARG A 235 -21.42 -16.45 0.26
N VAL A 236 -21.88 -15.20 0.22
CA VAL A 236 -21.16 -14.03 0.74
C VAL A 236 -21.68 -13.69 2.13
N GLN A 237 -20.76 -13.44 3.05
CA GLN A 237 -21.04 -12.93 4.39
C GLN A 237 -20.16 -11.72 4.67
N LYS A 238 -20.78 -10.58 5.01
CA LYS A 238 -20.07 -9.41 5.54
C LYS A 238 -19.76 -9.65 7.00
N LEU A 239 -18.50 -9.70 7.36
CA LEU A 239 -18.08 -9.94 8.73
C LEU A 239 -18.11 -8.63 9.55
N TRP A 240 -17.56 -7.55 8.99
CA TRP A 240 -17.58 -6.22 9.61
C TRP A 240 -17.33 -5.10 8.60
N ASP A 241 -17.55 -3.86 9.04
CA ASP A 241 -17.27 -2.63 8.30
C ASP A 241 -16.85 -1.55 9.29
N ILE A 242 -15.60 -1.12 9.18
CA ILE A 242 -14.99 -0.10 10.03
C ILE A 242 -14.68 1.18 9.24
N SER A 243 -15.36 1.42 8.12
CA SER A 243 -15.04 2.51 7.19
C SER A 243 -15.17 3.91 7.80
N GLU A 244 -15.98 4.08 8.85
CA GLU A 244 -16.16 5.35 9.51
C GLU A 244 -14.88 5.83 10.23
N GLY A 245 -14.42 7.04 9.90
CA GLY A 245 -13.23 7.63 10.51
C GLY A 245 -11.89 7.06 10.05
N GLN A 246 -11.88 6.12 9.09
CA GLN A 246 -10.63 5.56 8.57
C GLN A 246 -9.98 6.51 7.54
N PRO A 247 -8.64 6.50 7.45
CA PRO A 247 -7.92 7.26 6.44
C PRO A 247 -8.16 6.70 5.04
N ASN A 248 -8.02 7.56 4.02
CA ASN A 248 -8.09 7.17 2.61
C ASN A 248 -6.87 6.31 2.23
N MET A 249 -7.01 5.02 2.37
CA MET A 249 -5.96 4.03 2.06
C MET A 249 -6.58 2.82 1.38
N VAL A 250 -5.82 2.22 0.50
CA VAL A 250 -6.17 0.96 -0.16
C VAL A 250 -5.25 -0.17 0.32
N PRO A 251 -5.72 -1.42 0.33
CA PRO A 251 -4.84 -2.55 0.53
C PRO A 251 -4.07 -2.91 -0.74
N ALA A 252 -2.90 -3.55 -0.58
CA ALA A 252 -2.25 -4.28 -1.64
C ALA A 252 -3.09 -5.52 -2.05
N GLN A 253 -2.81 -6.09 -3.21
CA GLN A 253 -3.66 -7.13 -3.82
C GLN A 253 -3.83 -8.39 -2.97
N ASP A 254 -2.78 -8.79 -2.25
CA ASP A 254 -2.77 -10.04 -1.48
C ASP A 254 -2.85 -9.76 0.02
N MET A 255 -3.54 -10.63 0.74
CA MET A 255 -3.48 -10.73 2.19
C MET A 255 -2.98 -12.11 2.60
N VAL A 256 -2.29 -12.18 3.72
CA VAL A 256 -1.87 -13.42 4.35
C VAL A 256 -2.88 -13.73 5.46
N ILE A 257 -3.69 -14.75 5.24
CA ILE A 257 -4.63 -15.29 6.22
C ILE A 257 -4.20 -16.72 6.54
N LEU A 258 -3.80 -16.97 7.80
CA LEU A 258 -3.26 -18.26 8.22
C LEU A 258 -4.27 -19.10 9.00
N ASN A 259 -5.27 -18.42 9.56
CA ASN A 259 -6.34 -19.03 10.36
C ASN A 259 -7.55 -18.08 10.45
N ASP A 260 -8.60 -18.53 11.09
CA ASP A 260 -9.84 -17.77 11.26
C ASP A 260 -9.77 -16.62 12.29
N SER A 261 -8.60 -16.32 12.89
CA SER A 261 -8.49 -15.31 13.94
C SER A 261 -7.94 -13.97 13.46
N CYS A 262 -7.00 -13.97 12.53
CA CYS A 262 -6.39 -12.74 12.05
C CYS A 262 -5.82 -12.89 10.63
N PHE A 263 -5.66 -11.75 9.95
CA PHE A 263 -4.96 -11.65 8.68
C PHE A 263 -3.99 -10.47 8.66
N TYR A 264 -3.04 -10.53 7.74
CA TYR A 264 -2.02 -9.52 7.51
C TYR A 264 -2.21 -8.93 6.13
N VAL A 265 -2.13 -7.60 6.02
CA VAL A 265 -2.29 -6.90 4.75
C VAL A 265 -1.45 -5.62 4.74
N LEU A 266 -0.87 -5.31 3.59
CA LEU A 266 -0.24 -4.01 3.37
C LEU A 266 -1.29 -2.98 3.00
N ARG A 267 -1.17 -1.75 3.53
CA ARG A 267 -2.03 -0.62 3.15
C ARG A 267 -1.20 0.61 2.82
N TYR A 268 -1.71 1.41 1.90
CA TYR A 268 -1.05 2.64 1.46
C TYR A 268 -2.06 3.63 0.87
N PRO A 269 -1.77 4.95 0.89
CA PRO A 269 -2.54 5.93 0.13
C PRO A 269 -2.18 5.77 -1.36
N GLU A 270 -3.19 5.54 -2.20
CA GLU A 270 -3.00 5.45 -3.66
C GLU A 270 -2.89 6.83 -4.30
N SER A 271 -2.32 6.90 -5.51
CA SER A 271 -2.16 8.14 -6.27
C SER A 271 -1.32 9.22 -5.57
N VAL A 272 -0.30 8.81 -4.81
CA VAL A 272 0.62 9.69 -4.09
C VAL A 272 2.06 9.41 -4.48
N SER A 273 2.81 10.44 -4.86
CA SER A 273 4.19 10.29 -5.36
C SER A 273 5.20 9.84 -4.32
N ASN A 274 4.99 10.08 -3.04
CA ASN A 274 5.88 9.63 -1.97
C ASN A 274 5.01 9.07 -0.86
N SER A 275 4.71 7.79 -0.93
CA SER A 275 3.92 7.11 0.07
C SER A 275 4.65 5.93 0.68
N PHE A 276 4.03 5.29 1.65
CA PHE A 276 4.59 4.17 2.37
C PHE A 276 3.57 3.05 2.51
N LEU A 277 4.03 1.83 2.29
CA LEU A 277 3.31 0.61 2.64
C LEU A 277 3.50 0.36 4.13
N HIS A 278 2.41 0.19 4.85
CA HIS A 278 2.39 -0.23 6.25
C HIS A 278 1.73 -1.60 6.36
N LEU A 279 2.33 -2.47 7.15
CA LEU A 279 1.76 -3.79 7.45
C LEU A 279 0.76 -3.66 8.59
N TYR A 280 -0.46 -4.12 8.35
CA TYR A 280 -1.53 -4.22 9.35
C TYR A 280 -1.83 -5.68 9.65
N ARG A 281 -2.05 -5.98 10.91
CA ARG A 281 -2.70 -7.20 11.37
C ARG A 281 -4.10 -6.85 11.82
N PHE A 282 -5.10 -7.45 11.19
CA PHE A 282 -6.51 -7.29 11.56
C PHE A 282 -7.05 -8.53 12.25
N SER A 283 -7.96 -8.34 13.19
CA SER A 283 -8.82 -9.40 13.73
C SER A 283 -9.91 -9.73 12.70
N VAL A 284 -10.14 -11.02 12.48
CA VAL A 284 -11.24 -11.50 11.61
C VAL A 284 -12.60 -11.26 12.28
N GLU A 285 -12.66 -11.25 13.60
CA GLU A 285 -13.89 -11.16 14.39
C GLU A 285 -14.49 -9.73 14.35
N ASP A 286 -13.67 -8.70 14.60
CA ASP A 286 -14.17 -7.35 14.85
C ASP A 286 -13.47 -6.23 14.06
N GLY A 287 -12.44 -6.55 13.26
CA GLY A 287 -11.69 -5.58 12.49
C GLY A 287 -10.73 -4.72 13.32
N SER A 288 -10.53 -5.00 14.60
CA SER A 288 -9.48 -4.35 15.38
C SER A 288 -8.11 -4.60 14.76
N CYS A 289 -7.24 -3.59 14.73
CA CYS A 289 -5.99 -3.71 14.00
C CYS A 289 -4.80 -3.10 14.72
N HIS A 290 -3.61 -3.60 14.35
CA HIS A 290 -2.31 -3.11 14.80
C HIS A 290 -1.38 -2.93 13.60
N ILE A 291 -0.59 -1.85 13.60
CA ILE A 291 0.50 -1.66 12.66
C ILE A 291 1.72 -2.43 13.17
N LEU A 292 2.35 -3.19 12.29
CA LEU A 292 3.49 -4.05 12.59
C LEU A 292 4.66 -3.73 11.67
N GLY A 293 5.86 -3.84 12.21
CA GLY A 293 7.07 -3.48 11.48
C GLY A 293 7.20 -1.99 11.20
N ASP A 294 8.27 -1.61 10.53
CA ASP A 294 8.43 -0.29 9.92
C ASP A 294 7.71 -0.22 8.56
N SER A 295 8.01 0.76 7.74
CA SER A 295 7.33 0.98 6.47
C SER A 295 8.25 0.76 5.27
N ILE A 296 7.65 0.38 4.13
CA ILE A 296 8.35 0.28 2.84
C ILE A 296 7.95 1.49 1.97
N PRO A 297 8.90 2.27 1.44
CA PRO A 297 8.58 3.37 0.53
C PRO A 297 8.00 2.85 -0.79
N ILE A 298 7.02 3.58 -1.34
CA ILE A 298 6.37 3.27 -2.62
C ILE A 298 5.95 4.56 -3.34
N TYR A 299 6.14 4.59 -4.66
CA TYR A 299 5.60 5.62 -5.55
C TYR A 299 4.27 5.12 -6.12
N SER A 300 3.16 5.52 -5.51
CA SER A 300 1.82 5.01 -5.85
C SER A 300 1.01 5.94 -6.76
N ASP A 301 1.65 6.90 -7.43
CA ASP A 301 1.00 7.84 -8.35
C ASP A 301 0.73 7.26 -9.76
N LYS A 302 1.36 6.15 -10.10
CA LYS A 302 1.19 5.47 -11.38
C LYS A 302 0.22 4.30 -11.29
N ILE A 303 -0.66 4.19 -12.28
CA ILE A 303 -1.65 3.10 -12.37
C ILE A 303 -1.00 1.71 -12.48
N THR A 304 0.24 1.65 -12.95
CA THR A 304 1.01 0.41 -13.12
C THR A 304 1.78 0.00 -11.86
N THR A 305 1.80 0.85 -10.83
CA THR A 305 2.43 0.51 -9.55
C THR A 305 1.60 -0.52 -8.79
N ASN A 306 2.25 -1.57 -8.32
CA ASN A 306 1.61 -2.57 -7.49
C ASN A 306 2.55 -3.08 -6.39
N ALA A 307 1.94 -3.65 -5.36
CA ALA A 307 2.63 -4.33 -4.27
C ALA A 307 1.90 -5.63 -3.94
N ARG A 308 2.65 -6.66 -3.56
CA ARG A 308 2.12 -7.97 -3.21
C ARG A 308 2.76 -8.47 -1.92
N LEU A 309 2.00 -9.20 -1.11
CA LEU A 309 2.42 -9.76 0.17
C LEU A 309 2.35 -11.28 0.11
N TYR A 310 3.43 -11.95 0.53
CA TYR A 310 3.53 -13.41 0.58
C TYR A 310 4.02 -13.87 1.95
N TYR A 311 3.62 -15.06 2.36
CA TYR A 311 4.16 -15.74 3.53
C TYR A 311 4.94 -16.98 3.11
N ASN A 312 6.18 -17.06 3.56
CA ASN A 312 7.02 -18.23 3.39
C ASN A 312 7.10 -18.98 4.73
N GLU A 313 6.36 -20.08 4.84
CA GLU A 313 6.29 -20.87 6.05
C GLU A 313 7.65 -21.50 6.43
N ARG A 314 8.41 -21.99 5.43
CA ARG A 314 9.71 -22.65 5.65
C ARG A 314 10.73 -21.73 6.33
N GLN A 315 10.71 -20.46 5.98
CA GLN A 315 11.62 -19.46 6.53
C GLN A 315 11.00 -18.65 7.68
N SER A 316 9.72 -18.85 7.96
CA SER A 316 8.95 -18.01 8.88
C SER A 316 9.14 -16.52 8.57
N ARG A 317 8.94 -16.12 7.30
CA ARG A 317 9.08 -14.73 6.85
C ARG A 317 7.92 -14.28 5.97
N LEU A 318 7.58 -13.01 6.14
CA LEU A 318 6.78 -12.28 5.16
C LEU A 318 7.72 -11.74 4.08
N PHE A 319 7.27 -11.78 2.84
CA PHE A 319 7.93 -11.17 1.69
C PHE A 319 6.99 -10.18 1.02
N VAL A 320 7.55 -9.07 0.61
CA VAL A 320 6.84 -8.03 -0.14
C VAL A 320 7.56 -7.80 -1.44
N THR A 321 6.81 -7.78 -2.52
CA THR A 321 7.29 -7.28 -3.81
C THR A 321 6.64 -5.93 -4.08
N VAL A 322 7.45 -4.99 -4.56
CA VAL A 322 7.00 -3.66 -5.00
C VAL A 322 7.47 -3.47 -6.43
N GLN A 323 6.52 -3.26 -7.33
CA GLN A 323 6.78 -2.93 -8.72
C GLN A 323 6.35 -1.49 -8.99
N GLU A 324 7.29 -0.67 -9.41
CA GLU A 324 7.13 0.76 -9.68
C GLU A 324 7.47 1.05 -11.13
N THR A 325 6.73 1.96 -11.75
CA THR A 325 6.97 2.40 -13.13
C THR A 325 7.26 3.89 -13.14
N SER A 326 8.35 4.31 -13.74
CA SER A 326 8.77 5.72 -13.73
C SER A 326 8.21 6.55 -14.88
N ASP A 327 8.05 5.96 -16.05
CA ASP A 327 7.70 6.60 -17.32
C ASP A 327 6.63 5.85 -18.12
N ASP A 328 5.80 5.06 -17.44
CA ASP A 328 4.78 4.16 -17.96
C ASP A 328 5.32 2.98 -18.80
N VAL A 329 6.63 2.86 -18.98
CA VAL A 329 7.30 1.79 -19.73
C VAL A 329 8.34 1.07 -18.87
N SER A 330 9.31 1.83 -18.32
CA SER A 330 10.37 1.23 -17.51
C SER A 330 9.87 0.89 -16.12
N SER A 331 10.22 -0.28 -15.62
CA SER A 331 9.80 -0.77 -14.31
C SER A 331 10.98 -1.13 -13.43
N LYS A 332 10.79 -0.88 -12.14
CA LYS A 332 11.68 -1.26 -11.05
C LYS A 332 10.95 -2.19 -10.11
N PHE A 333 11.57 -3.30 -9.83
CA PHE A 333 11.05 -4.34 -8.95
C PHE A 333 11.94 -4.47 -7.73
N SER A 334 11.35 -4.47 -6.54
CA SER A 334 12.07 -4.62 -5.27
C SER A 334 11.45 -5.72 -4.44
N VAL A 335 12.29 -6.50 -3.76
CA VAL A 335 11.88 -7.57 -2.84
C VAL A 335 12.32 -7.20 -1.43
N TYR A 336 11.40 -7.30 -0.48
CA TYR A 336 11.63 -7.07 0.94
C TYR A 336 11.21 -8.27 1.76
N SER A 337 11.85 -8.49 2.90
CA SER A 337 11.46 -9.53 3.86
C SER A 337 11.36 -9.01 5.28
N LEU A 338 10.52 -9.65 6.09
CA LEU A 338 10.34 -9.37 7.51
C LEU A 338 10.18 -10.70 8.26
N LEU A 339 10.87 -10.86 9.37
CA LEU A 339 10.73 -12.06 10.18
C LEU A 339 9.31 -12.17 10.75
N PHE A 340 8.74 -13.36 10.71
CA PHE A 340 7.41 -13.64 11.24
C PHE A 340 7.50 -14.38 12.61
N PRO A 341 6.67 -14.05 13.60
CA PRO A 341 5.65 -13.01 13.58
C PRO A 341 6.23 -11.59 13.74
N PRO A 342 5.74 -10.61 12.96
CA PRO A 342 6.20 -9.24 13.06
C PRO A 342 5.78 -8.59 14.38
N VAL A 343 6.55 -7.58 14.82
CA VAL A 343 6.30 -6.89 16.09
C VAL A 343 5.85 -5.44 15.87
N SER A 344 5.11 -4.88 16.84
CA SER A 344 4.72 -3.47 16.84
C SER A 344 5.88 -2.55 17.26
N LEU A 345 5.76 -1.26 16.97
CA LEU A 345 6.70 -0.24 17.44
C LEU A 345 6.83 -0.24 18.97
N GLU A 346 5.74 -0.42 19.69
CA GLU A 346 5.75 -0.47 21.17
C GLU A 346 6.61 -1.62 21.67
N LYS A 347 6.42 -2.83 21.11
CA LYS A 347 7.21 -3.99 21.47
C LYS A 347 8.68 -3.83 21.08
N TYR A 348 8.95 -3.25 19.92
CA TYR A 348 10.30 -2.95 19.45
C TYR A 348 11.01 -1.97 20.38
N THR A 349 10.38 -0.85 20.74
CA THR A 349 10.97 0.16 21.64
C THR A 349 11.13 -0.33 23.07
N ALA A 350 10.18 -1.11 23.61
CA ALA A 350 10.27 -1.69 24.94
C ALA A 350 11.49 -2.63 25.11
N ASN A 351 11.84 -3.37 24.07
CA ASN A 351 12.98 -4.29 24.11
C ASN A 351 14.32 -3.62 23.77
N ASN A 352 14.31 -2.57 22.94
CA ASN A 352 15.54 -1.82 22.63
C ASN A 352 15.82 -0.67 23.61
N GLY A 353 14.83 -0.22 24.39
CA GLY A 353 14.95 0.86 25.39
C GLY A 353 15.53 0.44 26.73
N GLY A 354 15.85 -0.84 26.95
CA GLY A 354 16.41 -1.35 28.20
C GLY A 354 17.90 -1.03 28.46
N GLY A 355 18.57 -0.38 27.54
CA GLY A 355 19.97 0.05 27.67
C GLY A 355 20.12 1.57 27.76
N ASN A 356 20.26 2.10 28.97
CA ASN A 356 20.82 3.44 29.28
C ASN A 356 20.14 4.72 28.73
N ALA A 357 19.04 4.69 28.00
CA ALA A 357 18.43 5.93 27.49
C ALA A 357 17.85 6.81 28.63
N SER A 358 17.35 6.23 29.72
CA SER A 358 16.84 6.98 30.87
C SER A 358 17.95 7.69 31.66
N HIS A 359 19.15 7.10 31.75
CA HIS A 359 20.28 7.72 32.43
C HIS A 359 20.92 8.81 31.59
N VAL A 360 21.00 8.66 30.26
CA VAL A 360 21.54 9.71 29.38
C VAL A 360 20.62 10.94 29.39
N TRP A 361 19.30 10.74 29.39
CA TRP A 361 18.35 11.85 29.49
C TRP A 361 18.41 12.56 30.85
N LEU A 362 18.55 11.81 31.95
CA LEU A 362 18.75 12.37 33.28
C LEU A 362 20.08 13.13 33.39
N VAL A 363 21.16 12.63 32.76
CA VAL A 363 22.44 13.32 32.72
C VAL A 363 22.36 14.59 31.87
N LEU A 364 21.67 14.58 30.74
CA LEU A 364 21.47 15.77 29.91
C LEU A 364 20.62 16.81 30.64
N VAL A 365 19.54 16.42 31.31
CA VAL A 365 18.71 17.33 32.12
C VAL A 365 19.52 17.90 33.28
N ALA A 366 20.31 17.09 33.97
CA ALA A 366 21.18 17.54 35.06
C ALA A 366 22.27 18.52 34.54
N ALA A 367 22.84 18.29 33.37
CA ALA A 367 23.80 19.19 32.73
C ALA A 367 23.15 20.54 32.36
N VAL A 368 21.93 20.54 31.79
CA VAL A 368 21.19 21.77 31.47
C VAL A 368 20.84 22.54 32.73
N VAL A 369 20.42 21.89 33.83
CA VAL A 369 20.15 22.52 35.12
C VAL A 369 21.41 23.08 35.72
N ALA A 370 22.54 22.41 35.65
CA ALA A 370 23.84 22.86 36.12
C ALA A 370 24.34 24.12 35.35
N VAL A 371 24.16 24.15 34.01
CA VAL A 371 24.50 25.30 33.17
C VAL A 371 23.57 26.49 33.47
N ALA A 372 22.28 26.25 33.62
CA ALA A 372 21.30 27.27 33.98
C ALA A 372 21.57 27.83 35.39
N GLY A 373 21.82 26.96 36.39
CA GLY A 373 22.20 27.35 37.75
C GLY A 373 23.53 28.11 37.81
N GLY A 374 24.53 27.69 37.04
CA GLY A 374 25.81 28.37 36.88
C GLY A 374 25.65 29.76 36.28
N SER A 375 24.83 29.92 35.26
CA SER A 375 24.54 31.20 34.61
C SER A 375 23.84 32.19 35.56
N VAL A 376 22.85 31.72 36.31
CA VAL A 376 22.15 32.51 37.32
C VAL A 376 23.11 32.94 38.44
N TRP A 377 24.02 32.04 38.89
CA TRP A 377 25.02 32.35 39.91
C TRP A 377 26.04 33.35 39.41
N ILE A 378 26.48 33.29 38.16
CA ILE A 378 27.38 34.29 37.56
C ILE A 378 26.71 35.65 37.43
N VAL A 379 25.46 35.71 37.01
CA VAL A 379 24.69 36.93 36.93
C VAL A 379 24.45 37.53 38.34
N TYR A 380 24.10 36.71 39.32
CA TYR A 380 23.97 37.13 40.72
C TYR A 380 25.28 37.64 41.30
N LYS A 381 26.40 36.98 41.04
CA LYS A 381 27.73 37.43 41.49
C LYS A 381 28.18 38.73 40.80
N ARG A 382 27.84 38.93 39.51
CA ARG A 382 28.08 40.19 38.79
C ARG A 382 27.22 41.33 39.36
N HIS A 383 25.95 41.09 39.69
CA HIS A 383 25.09 42.09 40.27
C HIS A 383 25.54 42.50 41.69
N ARG A 384 26.11 41.60 42.46
CA ARG A 384 26.62 41.87 43.81
C ARG A 384 27.95 42.66 43.84
N ASN A 385 28.72 42.64 42.74
CA ASN A 385 29.99 43.38 42.62
C ASN A 385 29.86 44.74 41.89
N SER A 386 28.66 45.11 41.44
CA SER A 386 28.42 46.34 40.65
C SER A 386 27.74 47.48 41.45
N GLY A 387 27.94 47.47 42.76
CA GLY A 387 27.41 48.52 43.61
C GLY A 387 28.56 49.46 44.10
N LYS A 388 29.17 50.23 43.22
CA LYS A 388 29.86 51.51 43.53
C LYS A 388 30.31 52.18 42.24
N GLY A 389 29.86 53.46 42.03
CA GLY A 389 30.64 54.47 41.26
C GLY A 389 29.99 54.94 39.95
N GLU A 390 29.22 56.00 40.06
CA GLU A 390 29.26 57.29 39.33
C GLU A 390 29.08 57.38 37.81
N ASP A 391 28.08 58.15 37.47
CA ASP A 391 27.89 59.20 36.44
C ASP A 391 28.62 59.13 35.09
N GLY A 392 27.77 59.26 34.04
CA GLY A 392 28.25 60.00 32.88
C GLY A 392 27.84 59.54 31.50
N LYS A 393 26.84 60.28 30.97
CA LYS A 393 26.61 60.60 29.55
C LYS A 393 26.08 59.55 28.57
N ALA A 394 24.90 59.87 28.08
CA ALA A 394 24.22 59.34 26.92
C ALA A 394 25.03 59.44 25.63
N VAL A 395 25.11 58.34 24.89
CA VAL A 395 25.31 58.36 23.43
C VAL A 395 24.30 57.40 22.83
N ARG A 396 23.38 57.99 22.05
CA ARG A 396 22.49 57.23 21.14
C ARG A 396 23.35 56.54 20.09
N GLN A 397 23.21 55.23 19.96
CA GLN A 397 23.52 54.50 18.73
C GLN A 397 22.31 53.66 18.37
N ASP A 398 21.78 53.96 17.20
CA ASP A 398 20.76 53.22 16.50
C ASP A 398 21.20 51.77 16.33
N LYS A 399 20.44 50.84 16.87
CA LYS A 399 20.56 49.41 16.52
C LYS A 399 19.42 49.09 15.57
N GLU A 400 19.82 48.78 14.33
CA GLU A 400 18.97 48.09 13.39
C GLU A 400 18.36 46.84 14.05
N GLN A 401 17.05 46.81 14.08
CA GLN A 401 16.28 45.66 14.50
C GLN A 401 16.30 44.63 13.36
N LEU A 402 16.89 43.46 13.62
CA LEU A 402 16.57 42.24 12.86
C LEU A 402 15.10 41.90 13.08
N PRO A 403 14.36 41.50 12.07
CA PRO A 403 12.98 41.08 12.21
C PRO A 403 12.88 39.82 13.09
N GLU A 404 12.07 39.90 14.13
CA GLU A 404 11.68 38.75 14.94
C GLU A 404 11.04 37.68 14.07
N ALA A 405 11.47 36.43 14.30
CA ALA A 405 10.81 35.25 13.74
C ALA A 405 9.33 35.24 14.22
N TYR A 406 8.45 35.32 13.28
CA TYR A 406 7.01 35.14 13.52
C TYR A 406 6.77 33.72 14.02
N ASP A 407 6.50 33.59 15.28
CA ASP A 407 5.93 32.39 15.89
C ASP A 407 4.46 32.32 15.46
N VAL A 408 4.19 31.64 14.32
CA VAL A 408 2.82 31.43 13.86
C VAL A 408 2.21 30.39 14.80
N LYS A 409 1.54 30.87 15.85
CA LYS A 409 0.51 30.07 16.51
C LYS A 409 -0.53 29.72 15.48
N VAL A 410 -0.49 28.45 15.02
CA VAL A 410 -1.60 27.86 14.30
C VAL A 410 -2.75 27.72 15.30
N GLU A 411 -3.54 28.79 15.45
CA GLU A 411 -4.88 28.65 15.99
C GLU A 411 -5.63 27.71 15.05
N LYS A 412 -6.01 26.54 15.55
CA LYS A 412 -7.03 25.72 14.89
C LYS A 412 -8.28 26.59 14.80
N MET A 413 -8.47 27.24 13.65
CA MET A 413 -9.74 27.88 13.36
C MET A 413 -10.82 26.81 13.52
N ALA A 414 -11.68 26.98 14.49
CA ALA A 414 -12.90 26.22 14.58
C ALA A 414 -13.68 26.49 13.29
N VAL A 415 -13.82 25.47 12.46
CA VAL A 415 -14.59 25.56 11.22
C VAL A 415 -16.03 25.76 11.63
N ASP A 416 -16.56 26.94 11.41
CA ASP A 416 -18.01 27.17 11.49
C ASP A 416 -18.66 26.42 10.33
N THR A 417 -19.15 25.22 10.59
CA THR A 417 -19.78 24.33 9.60
C THR A 417 -21.27 24.67 9.38
N GLY A 418 -21.72 25.83 9.82
CA GLY A 418 -23.10 26.23 9.71
C GLY A 418 -23.52 26.64 8.28
N THR A 419 -24.25 25.80 7.58
CA THR A 419 -25.15 26.11 6.45
C THR A 419 -24.59 26.42 5.07
N VAL A 420 -23.29 26.44 4.83
CA VAL A 420 -22.69 26.71 3.50
C VAL A 420 -21.69 25.63 3.10
N ASN A 421 -21.56 25.41 1.80
CA ASN A 421 -20.47 24.56 1.28
C ASN A 421 -19.14 25.30 1.49
N SER A 422 -18.13 24.58 2.00
CA SER A 422 -16.83 25.15 2.31
C SER A 422 -15.72 24.46 1.54
N LEU A 423 -14.79 25.23 0.98
CA LEU A 423 -13.63 24.74 0.24
C LEU A 423 -12.36 25.32 0.85
N TYR A 424 -11.42 24.45 1.20
CA TYR A 424 -10.09 24.81 1.70
C TYR A 424 -9.05 24.45 0.65
N LEU A 425 -8.26 25.42 0.21
CA LEU A 425 -7.23 25.27 -0.83
C LEU A 425 -5.81 25.26 -0.27
N PHE A 426 -5.61 25.73 0.96
CA PHE A 426 -4.31 25.80 1.63
C PHE A 426 -4.20 24.71 2.68
N GLY A 427 -3.11 23.96 2.67
CA GLY A 427 -2.96 22.70 3.38
C GLY A 427 -3.52 21.55 2.54
N ASP A 428 -4.23 20.62 3.18
CA ASP A 428 -4.92 19.55 2.46
C ASP A 428 -6.17 20.09 1.77
N PHE A 429 -6.31 19.81 0.47
CA PHE A 429 -7.51 20.17 -0.28
C PHE A 429 -8.73 19.53 0.37
N SER A 430 -9.61 20.34 0.94
CA SER A 430 -10.78 19.84 1.67
C SER A 430 -12.04 20.56 1.26
N VAL A 431 -13.10 19.79 1.00
CA VAL A 431 -14.42 20.26 0.63
C VAL A 431 -15.45 19.69 1.59
N PHE A 432 -16.28 20.57 2.12
CA PHE A 432 -17.38 20.21 3.01
C PHE A 432 -18.70 20.65 2.41
N ASP A 433 -19.71 19.77 2.46
CA ASP A 433 -21.07 20.13 2.10
C ASP A 433 -21.72 21.01 3.17
N ARG A 434 -22.90 21.56 2.85
CA ARG A 434 -23.69 22.39 3.77
C ARG A 434 -24.13 21.71 5.09
N ASN A 435 -23.93 20.38 5.19
CA ASN A 435 -24.18 19.62 6.40
C ASN A 435 -22.89 19.33 7.18
N GLY A 436 -21.76 19.93 6.78
CA GLY A 436 -20.45 19.73 7.38
C GLY A 436 -19.80 18.38 7.06
N ARG A 437 -20.30 17.64 6.08
CA ARG A 437 -19.72 16.36 5.68
C ARG A 437 -18.55 16.60 4.73
N ASN A 438 -17.41 15.97 5.00
CA ASN A 438 -16.28 16.04 4.12
C ASN A 438 -16.55 15.25 2.83
N ILE A 439 -16.60 15.96 1.70
CA ILE A 439 -16.84 15.42 0.36
C ILE A 439 -15.61 15.52 -0.54
N SER A 440 -14.42 15.74 0.02
CA SER A 440 -13.16 15.90 -0.73
C SER A 440 -12.83 14.69 -1.59
N TYR A 441 -13.27 13.51 -1.20
CA TYR A 441 -13.11 12.25 -1.92
C TYR A 441 -13.84 12.22 -3.27
N MET A 442 -14.86 13.05 -3.47
CA MET A 442 -15.59 13.17 -4.74
C MET A 442 -14.79 13.93 -5.80
N PHE A 443 -13.71 14.60 -5.40
CA PHE A 443 -12.87 15.40 -6.28
C PHE A 443 -11.65 14.60 -6.72
N SER A 444 -11.69 14.00 -7.89
CA SER A 444 -10.49 13.40 -8.51
C SER A 444 -9.41 14.47 -8.71
N LEU A 445 -8.15 14.05 -8.90
CA LEU A 445 -7.05 14.98 -9.14
C LEU A 445 -7.37 15.94 -10.30
N ARG A 446 -7.96 15.42 -11.37
CA ARG A 446 -8.36 16.21 -12.54
C ARG A 446 -9.47 17.21 -12.23
N ILE A 447 -10.46 16.83 -11.44
CA ILE A 447 -11.51 17.75 -10.98
C ILE A 447 -10.92 18.84 -10.08
N LYS A 448 -9.97 18.51 -9.20
CA LYS A 448 -9.25 19.50 -8.37
C LYS A 448 -8.48 20.49 -9.25
N GLN A 449 -7.78 20.02 -10.27
CA GLN A 449 -7.08 20.87 -11.23
C GLN A 449 -8.05 21.80 -11.97
N ILE A 450 -9.16 21.27 -12.51
CA ILE A 450 -10.20 22.06 -13.17
C ILE A 450 -10.74 23.13 -12.21
N PHE A 451 -11.02 22.75 -10.98
CA PHE A 451 -11.54 23.65 -9.97
C PHE A 451 -10.56 24.79 -9.65
N CYS A 452 -9.27 24.47 -9.49
CA CYS A 452 -8.21 25.47 -9.30
C CYS A 452 -8.05 26.38 -10.52
N LEU A 453 -8.18 25.86 -11.75
CA LEU A 453 -8.14 26.66 -12.97
C LEU A 453 -9.35 27.59 -13.07
N ILE A 454 -10.55 27.11 -12.73
CA ILE A 454 -11.75 27.96 -12.68
C ILE A 454 -11.53 29.09 -11.69
N LEU A 455 -11.10 28.80 -10.44
CA LEU A 455 -10.86 29.81 -9.41
C LEU A 455 -9.78 30.83 -9.81
N ARG A 456 -8.76 30.40 -10.54
CA ARG A 456 -7.64 31.26 -10.95
C ARG A 456 -7.95 32.16 -12.12
N TYR A 457 -8.74 31.68 -13.10
CA TYR A 457 -8.94 32.33 -14.39
C TYR A 457 -10.36 32.82 -14.63
N SER A 458 -11.30 32.59 -13.70
CA SER A 458 -12.63 33.20 -13.75
C SER A 458 -12.55 34.67 -13.40
N ASP A 459 -13.25 35.49 -14.18
CA ASP A 459 -13.58 36.89 -13.88
C ASP A 459 -15.01 37.01 -13.31
N ALA A 460 -15.56 38.23 -13.33
CA ALA A 460 -16.92 38.49 -12.83
C ALA A 460 -18.01 37.69 -13.60
N ASP A 461 -17.73 37.37 -14.87
CA ASP A 461 -18.64 36.63 -15.74
C ASP A 461 -18.33 35.11 -15.81
N GLY A 462 -17.30 34.65 -15.08
CA GLY A 462 -16.84 33.29 -15.07
C GLY A 462 -15.76 32.99 -16.13
N ILE A 463 -15.50 31.71 -16.41
CA ILE A 463 -14.60 31.23 -17.45
C ILE A 463 -15.39 30.43 -18.48
N SER A 464 -15.16 30.68 -19.79
CA SER A 464 -15.84 29.92 -20.85
C SER A 464 -15.30 28.49 -20.93
N SER A 465 -16.17 27.54 -21.33
CA SER A 465 -15.76 26.14 -21.53
C SER A 465 -14.64 25.96 -22.55
N LYS A 466 -14.56 26.84 -23.56
CA LYS A 466 -13.48 26.85 -24.52
C LYS A 466 -12.15 27.25 -23.90
N GLN A 467 -12.12 28.36 -23.16
CA GLN A 467 -10.92 28.80 -22.42
C GLN A 467 -10.45 27.78 -21.43
N LEU A 468 -11.39 27.14 -20.71
CA LEU A 468 -11.06 26.08 -19.77
C LEU A 468 -10.49 24.86 -20.49
N SER A 469 -11.05 24.48 -21.62
CA SER A 469 -10.55 23.41 -22.49
C SER A 469 -9.11 23.66 -22.96
N ASP A 470 -8.84 24.88 -23.46
CA ASP A 470 -7.52 25.27 -23.97
C ASP A 470 -6.44 25.29 -22.86
N LEU A 471 -6.84 25.49 -21.58
CA LEU A 471 -5.95 25.41 -20.42
C LEU A 471 -5.67 23.97 -19.94
N ILE A 472 -6.58 23.05 -20.22
CA ILE A 472 -6.47 21.64 -19.77
C ILE A 472 -5.80 20.78 -20.84
N TRP A 473 -6.01 21.09 -22.11
CA TRP A 473 -5.45 20.41 -23.28
C TRP A 473 -4.81 21.43 -24.22
N PRO A 474 -3.60 21.92 -23.87
CA PRO A 474 -2.88 22.92 -24.69
C PRO A 474 -2.41 22.35 -26.02
#